data_f8733e113ef6338977fce4f150d04f1a
#
_entry.id   f8733e113ef6338977fce4f150d04f1a
#
_cell.length_a   1.000
_cell.length_b   1.000
_cell.length_c   1.000
_cell.angle_alpha   90.00
_cell.angle_beta   90.00
_cell.angle_gamma   90.00
#
_symmetry.space_group_name_H-M   'P 1'
#
loop_
_entity.id
_entity.type
_entity.pdbx_description
1 polymer ?
#
loop_
_entity_poly.entity_id
_entity_poly.type
_entity_poly.pdbx_seq_one_letter_code
_entity_poly.pdbx_strand_id
1 'polypeptide(L)'
;MILRNNPRAYAIMGCAKRVHATLGFGFLESAYGDAMEIEFTKAGIPYVREDQVRIYYDGKPLPTVWRADFTCFDREFIVELKAIKTITKIEWAQVVHYLRATRIPHALLVNFGRPTLQYDTFDLDRLSSATSPDVPTPCGEAADTNNTLQGGSGSMARSTGEALAELL
;
A
#
# COMPACT_ATOMS: atom_id res chain seq x y z
N MET A 1 10.12 -12.39 -7.82
CA MET A 1 10.57 -11.45 -6.79
C MET A 1 11.52 -10.46 -7.46
N ILE A 2 11.04 -9.23 -7.72
CA ILE A 2 11.77 -8.19 -8.50
C ILE A 2 13.08 -7.79 -7.81
N LEU A 3 13.10 -7.70 -6.48
CA LEU A 3 14.25 -7.23 -5.71
C LEU A 3 15.54 -8.03 -5.94
N ARG A 4 15.46 -9.34 -6.15
CA ARG A 4 16.68 -10.17 -6.23
C ARG A 4 17.50 -9.92 -7.51
N ASN A 5 16.87 -9.41 -8.57
CA ASN A 5 17.49 -9.27 -9.89
C ASN A 5 17.49 -7.83 -10.41
N ASN A 6 16.97 -6.86 -9.65
CA ASN A 6 16.93 -5.46 -10.06
C ASN A 6 17.73 -4.58 -9.09
N PRO A 7 18.93 -4.13 -9.45
CA PRO A 7 19.77 -3.31 -8.58
C PRO A 7 19.14 -1.97 -8.23
N ARG A 8 18.27 -1.39 -9.09
CA ARG A 8 17.55 -0.14 -8.83
C ARG A 8 16.51 -0.31 -7.75
N ALA A 9 15.71 -1.38 -7.81
CA ALA A 9 14.76 -1.72 -6.75
C ALA A 9 15.48 -1.96 -5.41
N TYR A 10 16.64 -2.62 -5.46
CA TYR A 10 17.46 -2.84 -4.27
C TYR A 10 17.98 -1.53 -3.67
N ALA A 11 18.40 -0.58 -4.51
CA ALA A 11 18.86 0.74 -4.07
C ALA A 11 17.74 1.53 -3.38
N ILE A 12 16.52 1.57 -3.97
CA ILE A 12 15.34 2.19 -3.36
C ILE A 12 15.05 1.58 -1.98
N MET A 13 15.02 0.25 -1.89
CA MET A 13 14.77 -0.43 -0.62
C MET A 13 15.87 -0.23 0.41
N GLY A 14 17.11 -0.03 -0.04
CA GLY A 14 18.22 0.38 0.82
C GLY A 14 17.96 1.72 1.50
N CYS A 15 17.43 2.70 0.77
CA CYS A 15 17.02 4.00 1.32
C CYS A 15 15.89 3.82 2.34
N ALA A 16 14.83 3.06 2.00
CA ALA A 16 13.72 2.82 2.91
C ALA A 16 14.14 2.14 4.22
N LYS A 17 15.06 1.18 4.14
CA LYS A 17 15.61 0.53 5.34
C LYS A 17 16.38 1.50 6.23
N ARG A 18 17.18 2.42 5.67
CA ARG A 18 17.89 3.43 6.45
C ARG A 18 16.93 4.40 7.13
N VAL A 19 15.92 4.88 6.39
CA VAL A 19 14.86 5.73 6.95
C VAL A 19 14.18 5.03 8.12
N HIS A 20 13.74 3.79 7.93
CA HIS A 20 13.06 3.03 8.98
C HIS A 20 13.98 2.74 10.18
N ALA A 21 15.25 2.43 9.95
CA ALA A 21 16.22 2.21 11.03
C ALA A 21 16.48 3.48 11.87
N THR A 22 16.38 4.65 11.24
CA THR A 22 16.64 5.94 11.90
C THR A 22 15.40 6.48 12.61
N LEU A 23 14.24 6.46 11.95
CA LEU A 23 13.01 7.06 12.49
C LEU A 23 12.15 6.05 13.28
N GLY A 24 12.27 4.76 12.98
CA GLY A 24 11.33 3.76 13.49
C GLY A 24 9.95 3.90 12.85
N PHE A 25 8.92 3.57 13.62
CA PHE A 25 7.51 3.66 13.21
C PHE A 25 6.74 4.65 14.09
N GLY A 26 5.59 5.16 13.59
CA GLY A 26 4.69 6.01 14.36
C GLY A 26 4.68 7.48 13.94
N PHE A 27 5.49 7.89 12.97
CA PHE A 27 5.39 9.21 12.36
C PHE A 27 4.30 9.25 11.26
N LEU A 28 3.95 10.47 10.85
CA LEU A 28 3.09 10.70 9.69
C LEU A 28 3.80 10.26 8.41
N GLU A 29 3.02 9.85 7.42
CA GLU A 29 3.52 9.41 6.11
C GLU A 29 4.40 10.48 5.43
N SER A 30 4.04 11.76 5.57
CA SER A 30 4.83 12.88 5.05
C SER A 30 6.26 12.94 5.59
N ALA A 31 6.46 12.59 6.87
CA ALA A 31 7.80 12.59 7.48
C ALA A 31 8.71 11.51 6.86
N TYR A 32 8.13 10.35 6.53
CA TYR A 32 8.86 9.31 5.82
C TYR A 32 9.14 9.73 4.38
N GLY A 33 8.21 10.44 3.72
CA GLY A 33 8.43 11.03 2.40
C GLY A 33 9.62 11.99 2.40
N ASP A 34 9.68 12.91 3.36
CA ASP A 34 10.79 13.87 3.49
C ASP A 34 12.14 13.16 3.73
N ALA A 35 12.14 12.12 4.57
CA ALA A 35 13.33 11.33 4.84
C ALA A 35 13.78 10.49 3.62
N MET A 36 12.83 9.94 2.87
CA MET A 36 13.11 9.22 1.62
C MET A 36 13.74 10.12 0.56
N GLU A 37 13.27 11.34 0.42
CA GLU A 37 13.84 12.35 -0.48
C GLU A 37 15.31 12.64 -0.16
N ILE A 38 15.62 12.81 1.13
CA ILE A 38 17.00 12.98 1.60
C ILE A 38 17.85 11.76 1.22
N GLU A 39 17.35 10.55 1.47
CA GLU A 39 18.09 9.32 1.19
C GLU A 39 18.26 9.05 -0.32
N PHE A 40 17.27 9.39 -1.14
CA PHE A 40 17.39 9.30 -2.60
C PHE A 40 18.45 10.26 -3.13
N THR A 41 18.45 11.49 -2.63
CA THR A 41 19.48 12.51 -2.99
C THR A 41 20.88 12.01 -2.62
N LYS A 42 21.08 11.50 -1.40
CA LYS A 42 22.37 10.94 -0.95
C LYS A 42 22.82 9.76 -1.78
N ALA A 43 21.89 8.93 -2.23
CA ALA A 43 22.16 7.72 -3.01
C ALA A 43 22.29 8.01 -4.52
N GLY A 44 22.09 9.25 -4.97
CA GLY A 44 22.11 9.61 -6.39
C GLY A 44 20.98 8.95 -7.20
N ILE A 45 19.85 8.62 -6.54
CA ILE A 45 18.69 8.05 -7.22
C ILE A 45 17.89 9.20 -7.85
N PRO A 46 17.71 9.21 -9.17
CA PRO A 46 16.86 10.21 -9.81
C PRO A 46 15.39 9.92 -9.46
N TYR A 47 14.69 10.95 -8.98
CA TYR A 47 13.29 10.83 -8.58
C TYR A 47 12.49 12.08 -8.91
N VAL A 48 11.17 11.92 -9.01
CA VAL A 48 10.18 12.99 -8.98
C VAL A 48 9.25 12.72 -7.81
N ARG A 49 9.15 13.66 -6.86
CA ARG A 49 8.23 13.59 -5.74
C ARG A 49 6.86 14.11 -6.17
N GLU A 50 5.78 13.49 -5.65
CA GLU A 50 4.39 13.82 -5.97
C GLU A 50 4.13 13.91 -7.49
N ASP A 51 4.68 12.94 -8.23
CA ASP A 51 4.56 12.91 -9.69
C ASP A 51 3.10 12.77 -10.11
N GLN A 52 2.63 13.73 -10.91
CA GLN A 52 1.24 13.79 -11.35
C GLN A 52 1.01 12.84 -12.52
N VAL A 53 0.08 11.92 -12.33
CA VAL A 53 -0.30 10.95 -13.34
C VAL A 53 -1.75 11.16 -13.76
N ARG A 54 -1.97 11.28 -15.07
CA ARG A 54 -3.31 11.39 -15.63
C ARG A 54 -3.97 10.04 -15.72
N ILE A 55 -5.23 9.99 -15.33
CA ILE A 55 -6.09 8.83 -15.47
C ILE A 55 -6.91 8.99 -16.74
N TYR A 56 -7.04 7.91 -17.52
CA TYR A 56 -7.83 7.91 -18.75
C TYR A 56 -9.05 6.99 -18.59
N TYR A 57 -10.18 7.43 -19.10
CA TYR A 57 -11.40 6.64 -19.22
C TYR A 57 -11.93 6.76 -20.65
N ASP A 58 -12.12 5.62 -21.30
CA ASP A 58 -12.54 5.54 -22.71
C ASP A 58 -11.71 6.47 -23.66
N GLY A 59 -10.37 6.42 -23.48
CA GLY A 59 -9.41 7.21 -24.26
C GLY A 59 -9.39 8.71 -23.95
N LYS A 60 -10.24 9.21 -23.04
CA LYS A 60 -10.31 10.60 -22.63
C LYS A 60 -9.63 10.81 -21.27
N PRO A 61 -8.80 11.86 -21.12
CA PRO A 61 -8.21 12.16 -19.82
C PRO A 61 -9.31 12.64 -18.85
N LEU A 62 -9.30 12.11 -17.63
CA LEU A 62 -10.16 12.60 -16.57
C LEU A 62 -9.59 13.90 -15.96
N PRO A 63 -10.45 14.77 -15.41
CA PRO A 63 -10.00 15.94 -14.65
C PRO A 63 -9.20 15.57 -13.42
N THR A 64 -9.52 14.41 -12.82
CA THR A 64 -8.84 13.89 -11.66
C THR A 64 -7.43 13.45 -12.03
N VAL A 65 -6.46 13.94 -11.26
CA VAL A 65 -5.05 13.57 -11.36
C VAL A 65 -4.70 12.76 -10.13
N TRP A 66 -4.00 11.66 -10.32
CA TRP A 66 -3.38 10.94 -9.21
C TRP A 66 -1.95 11.44 -9.00
N ARG A 67 -1.48 11.42 -7.75
CA ARG A 67 -0.09 11.71 -7.39
C ARG A 67 0.57 10.47 -6.80
N ALA A 68 1.65 10.00 -7.44
CA ALA A 68 2.54 9.01 -6.85
C ALA A 68 3.42 9.69 -5.82
N ASP A 69 3.68 9.08 -4.68
CA ASP A 69 4.61 9.66 -3.70
C ASP A 69 5.97 9.91 -4.34
N PHE A 70 6.48 8.91 -5.06
CA PHE A 70 7.67 9.07 -5.91
C PHE A 70 7.57 8.26 -7.18
N THR A 71 8.14 8.80 -8.26
CA THR A 71 8.61 8.00 -9.39
C THR A 71 10.13 8.09 -9.45
N CYS A 72 10.80 6.97 -9.73
CA CYS A 72 12.25 6.88 -9.75
C CYS A 72 12.75 6.34 -11.08
N PHE A 73 14.01 6.71 -11.44
CA PHE A 73 14.71 6.24 -12.63
C PHE A 73 13.92 6.49 -13.92
N ASP A 74 13.56 7.76 -14.17
CA ASP A 74 12.81 8.17 -15.36
C ASP A 74 11.49 7.40 -15.54
N ARG A 75 10.75 7.25 -14.44
CA ARG A 75 9.49 6.51 -14.38
C ARG A 75 9.63 5.00 -14.65
N GLU A 76 10.74 4.40 -14.28
CA GLU A 76 10.85 2.93 -14.24
C GLU A 76 10.15 2.34 -13.01
N PHE A 77 10.14 3.10 -11.90
CA PHE A 77 9.52 2.68 -10.64
C PHE A 77 8.52 3.70 -10.12
N ILE A 78 7.39 3.21 -9.65
CA ILE A 78 6.53 3.91 -8.68
C ILE A 78 6.97 3.47 -7.28
N VAL A 79 7.10 4.41 -6.35
CA VAL A 79 7.30 4.12 -4.93
C VAL A 79 6.14 4.76 -4.17
N GLU A 80 5.30 3.92 -3.57
CA GLU A 80 4.16 4.32 -2.76
C GLU A 80 4.49 4.05 -1.30
N LEU A 81 4.35 5.06 -0.45
CA LEU A 81 4.62 4.99 0.97
C LEU A 81 3.32 4.81 1.74
N LYS A 82 3.39 4.12 2.86
CA LYS A 82 2.31 4.00 3.83
C LYS A 82 2.89 4.07 5.24
N ALA A 83 2.08 4.60 6.17
CA ALA A 83 2.38 4.65 7.60
C ALA A 83 1.20 4.04 8.40
N ILE A 84 0.78 2.82 8.04
CA ILE A 84 -0.41 2.14 8.55
C ILE A 84 -0.08 0.83 9.26
N LYS A 85 -0.97 0.37 10.15
CA LYS A 85 -0.79 -0.89 10.88
C LYS A 85 -0.74 -2.11 9.97
N THR A 86 -1.58 -2.13 8.92
CA THR A 86 -1.72 -3.30 8.04
C THR A 86 -2.02 -2.84 6.63
N ILE A 87 -1.23 -3.30 5.67
CA ILE A 87 -1.55 -3.17 4.24
C ILE A 87 -2.72 -4.12 3.94
N THR A 88 -3.74 -3.59 3.29
CA THR A 88 -4.92 -4.34 2.89
C THR A 88 -4.97 -4.51 1.37
N LYS A 89 -6.01 -5.21 0.88
CA LYS A 89 -6.29 -5.32 -0.55
C LYS A 89 -6.52 -3.97 -1.23
N ILE A 90 -6.89 -2.94 -0.47
CA ILE A 90 -7.16 -1.59 -1.01
C ILE A 90 -5.84 -0.95 -1.45
N GLU A 91 -4.81 -0.95 -0.60
CA GLU A 91 -3.49 -0.39 -0.94
C GLU A 91 -2.85 -1.16 -2.10
N TRP A 92 -3.01 -2.49 -2.13
CA TRP A 92 -2.57 -3.32 -3.24
C TRP A 92 -3.27 -2.98 -4.54
N ALA A 93 -4.61 -2.89 -4.53
CA ALA A 93 -5.40 -2.54 -5.69
C ALA A 93 -5.04 -1.15 -6.23
N GLN A 94 -4.78 -0.19 -5.34
CA GLN A 94 -4.34 1.14 -5.69
C GLN A 94 -3.06 1.09 -6.54
N VAL A 95 -2.01 0.42 -6.06
CA VAL A 95 -0.74 0.29 -6.78
C VAL A 95 -0.90 -0.41 -8.13
N VAL A 96 -1.70 -1.48 -8.18
CA VAL A 96 -1.98 -2.21 -9.43
C VAL A 96 -2.68 -1.31 -10.45
N HIS A 97 -3.66 -0.52 -10.02
CA HIS A 97 -4.34 0.43 -10.90
C HIS A 97 -3.38 1.50 -11.43
N TYR A 98 -2.46 1.96 -10.60
CA TYR A 98 -1.46 2.94 -11.00
C TYR A 98 -0.51 2.39 -12.06
N LEU A 99 0.03 1.20 -11.87
CA LEU A 99 0.87 0.54 -12.88
C LEU A 99 0.14 0.40 -14.22
N ARG A 100 -1.14 -0.03 -14.19
CA ARG A 100 -1.96 -0.17 -15.40
C ARG A 100 -2.24 1.16 -16.10
N ALA A 101 -2.53 2.21 -15.34
CA ALA A 101 -2.84 3.53 -15.88
C ALA A 101 -1.62 4.24 -16.45
N THR A 102 -0.45 4.06 -15.82
CA THR A 102 0.79 4.76 -16.20
C THR A 102 1.65 4.02 -17.18
N ARG A 103 1.47 2.69 -17.29
CA ARG A 103 2.38 1.78 -17.99
C ARG A 103 3.80 1.77 -17.42
N ILE A 104 4.00 2.27 -16.21
CA ILE A 104 5.26 2.14 -15.49
C ILE A 104 5.46 0.65 -15.15
N PRO A 105 6.65 0.06 -15.44
CA PRO A 105 6.81 -1.38 -15.36
C PRO A 105 6.83 -1.93 -13.93
N HIS A 106 7.29 -1.14 -12.96
CA HIS A 106 7.51 -1.63 -11.61
C HIS A 106 6.92 -0.71 -10.53
N ALA A 107 6.52 -1.28 -9.41
CA ALA A 107 6.20 -0.51 -8.21
C ALA A 107 6.72 -1.18 -6.93
N LEU A 108 6.95 -0.33 -5.94
CA LEU A 108 7.27 -0.67 -4.57
C LEU A 108 6.24 -0.01 -3.65
N LEU A 109 5.54 -0.83 -2.87
CA LEU A 109 4.68 -0.37 -1.78
C LEU A 109 5.46 -0.57 -0.49
N VAL A 110 5.76 0.51 0.23
CA VAL A 110 6.60 0.49 1.44
C VAL A 110 5.81 1.01 2.62
N ASN A 111 5.65 0.20 3.66
CA ASN A 111 4.90 0.57 4.86
C ASN A 111 5.83 0.75 6.06
N PHE A 112 5.90 1.99 6.55
CA PHE A 112 6.67 2.40 7.72
C PHE A 112 5.89 2.30 9.02
N GLY A 113 4.59 1.99 9.00
CA GLY A 113 3.73 2.00 10.18
C GLY A 113 3.91 0.80 11.13
N ARG A 114 4.94 -0.02 10.96
CA ARG A 114 5.21 -1.23 11.75
C ARG A 114 6.60 -1.26 12.34
N PRO A 115 6.82 -2.01 13.45
CA PRO A 115 8.15 -2.20 14.03
C PRO A 115 9.17 -2.81 13.05
N THR A 116 8.71 -3.62 12.11
CA THR A 116 9.52 -4.15 11.01
C THR A 116 9.02 -3.56 9.70
N LEU A 117 9.93 -3.04 8.89
CA LEU A 117 9.61 -2.47 7.58
C LEU A 117 8.92 -3.54 6.71
N GLN A 118 7.69 -3.23 6.30
CA GLN A 118 6.93 -4.08 5.39
C GLN A 118 6.97 -3.49 3.99
N TYR A 119 7.11 -4.34 2.97
CA TYR A 119 7.08 -3.89 1.58
C TYR A 119 6.60 -4.98 0.65
N ASP A 120 6.01 -4.56 -0.46
CA ASP A 120 5.60 -5.40 -1.56
C ASP A 120 6.14 -4.86 -2.89
N THR A 121 6.37 -5.77 -3.83
CA THR A 121 6.92 -5.45 -5.16
C THR A 121 5.95 -5.88 -6.24
N PHE A 122 5.74 -5.02 -7.21
CA PHE A 122 4.81 -5.24 -8.32
C PHE A 122 5.54 -5.14 -9.66
N ASP A 123 5.10 -5.95 -10.61
CA ASP A 123 5.62 -6.02 -11.97
C ASP A 123 4.43 -6.05 -12.94
N LEU A 124 4.37 -5.09 -13.84
CA LEU A 124 3.24 -4.92 -14.76
C LEU A 124 3.07 -6.12 -15.71
N ASP A 125 4.18 -6.70 -16.19
CA ASP A 125 4.14 -7.83 -17.13
C ASP A 125 3.55 -9.07 -16.45
N ARG A 126 3.91 -9.30 -15.19
CA ARG A 126 3.34 -10.41 -14.39
C ARG A 126 1.87 -10.21 -14.08
N LEU A 127 1.46 -8.97 -13.82
CA LEU A 127 0.06 -8.63 -13.58
C LEU A 127 -0.80 -8.76 -14.84
N SER A 128 -0.20 -8.61 -16.02
CA SER A 128 -0.87 -8.75 -17.31
C SER A 128 -1.01 -10.21 -17.76
N SER A 129 -0.10 -11.09 -17.33
CA SER A 129 -0.12 -12.52 -17.62
C SER A 129 -1.06 -13.33 -16.69
N ALA A 130 -1.43 -12.78 -15.55
CA ALA A 130 -2.42 -13.36 -14.65
C ALA A 130 -3.82 -13.01 -15.16
N THR A 131 -4.40 -13.88 -15.96
CA THR A 131 -5.79 -13.81 -16.43
C THR A 131 -6.71 -14.14 -15.25
N SER A 132 -7.05 -13.19 -14.45
CA SER A 132 -8.17 -13.09 -13.50
C SER A 132 -7.80 -12.21 -12.30
N PRO A 133 -8.75 -11.48 -11.70
CA PRO A 133 -8.45 -10.63 -10.57
C PRO A 133 -8.38 -11.44 -9.27
N ASP A 134 -7.48 -12.38 -9.17
CA ASP A 134 -7.11 -12.94 -7.88
C ASP A 134 -6.10 -12.01 -7.21
N VAL A 135 -6.66 -11.08 -6.44
CA VAL A 135 -5.91 -10.40 -5.40
C VAL A 135 -5.37 -11.49 -4.46
N PRO A 136 -4.06 -11.67 -4.31
CA PRO A 136 -3.54 -12.70 -3.43
C PRO A 136 -4.14 -12.56 -2.04
N THR A 137 -4.66 -13.65 -1.51
CA THR A 137 -5.18 -13.71 -0.15
C THR A 137 -4.04 -13.41 0.84
N PRO A 138 -4.21 -12.50 1.80
CA PRO A 138 -3.22 -12.32 2.87
C PRO A 138 -3.03 -13.66 3.59
N CYS A 139 -1.80 -14.08 3.79
CA CYS A 139 -1.49 -15.22 4.65
C CYS A 139 -2.06 -15.01 6.06
N GLY A 140 -3.00 -15.86 6.46
CA GLY A 140 -3.34 -16.11 7.84
C GLY A 140 -4.69 -15.57 8.33
N GLU A 141 -5.78 -16.28 8.03
CA GLU A 141 -6.85 -16.51 8.99
C GLU A 141 -7.18 -18.00 8.95
N ALA A 142 -6.86 -18.67 10.05
CA ALA A 142 -7.22 -20.05 10.29
C ALA A 142 -8.76 -20.16 10.33
N ALA A 143 -9.29 -21.11 9.58
CA ALA A 143 -10.69 -21.50 9.59
C ALA A 143 -11.05 -22.05 10.97
N ASP A 144 -11.92 -21.37 11.69
CA ASP A 144 -12.70 -21.98 12.75
C ASP A 144 -13.89 -22.69 12.13
N THR A 145 -13.71 -23.99 11.91
CA THR A 145 -14.80 -24.94 11.72
C THR A 145 -15.27 -25.37 13.10
N ASN A 146 -16.48 -24.99 13.46
CA ASN A 146 -17.50 -25.80 14.14
C ASN A 146 -18.54 -24.90 14.81
N ASN A 147 -19.76 -24.94 14.41
CA ASN A 147 -20.81 -25.61 15.17
C ASN A 147 -22.17 -25.55 14.44
N THR A 148 -22.56 -26.72 14.00
CA THR A 148 -23.95 -27.07 13.71
C THR A 148 -24.61 -27.44 15.03
N LEU A 149 -25.79 -26.92 15.32
CA LEU A 149 -27.00 -27.65 15.74
C LEU A 149 -27.99 -26.75 16.49
N GLN A 150 -29.17 -26.67 15.86
CA GLN A 150 -30.52 -26.83 16.43
C GLN A 150 -31.05 -25.99 17.58
N GLY A 151 -32.11 -25.29 17.27
CA GLY A 151 -33.42 -25.50 17.89
C GLY A 151 -33.78 -24.60 19.07
N GLY A 152 -34.91 -23.93 18.97
CA GLY A 152 -35.67 -23.58 20.16
C GLY A 152 -36.21 -22.13 20.22
N SER A 153 -37.44 -22.05 19.82
CA SER A 153 -38.46 -21.02 20.11
C SER A 153 -38.40 -20.34 21.46
N GLY A 154 -38.75 -19.07 21.53
CA GLY A 154 -39.36 -18.52 22.76
C GLY A 154 -39.10 -17.02 22.98
N SER A 155 -40.03 -16.20 22.53
CA SER A 155 -40.81 -15.22 23.31
C SER A 155 -40.13 -14.11 24.12
N MET A 156 -40.49 -12.91 23.73
CA MET A 156 -40.92 -11.72 24.50
C MET A 156 -39.98 -11.01 25.48
N ALA A 157 -40.02 -9.74 25.25
CA ALA A 157 -40.31 -8.60 26.14
C ALA A 157 -39.15 -7.65 26.46
N ARG A 158 -39.33 -6.44 25.93
CA ARG A 158 -39.28 -5.11 26.56
C ARG A 158 -38.22 -4.83 27.65
N SER A 159 -37.47 -3.76 27.47
CA SER A 159 -37.70 -2.49 28.19
C SER A 159 -36.39 -1.67 28.25
N THR A 160 -36.50 -0.47 27.70
CA THR A 160 -36.10 0.84 28.25
C THR A 160 -34.75 1.01 28.96
N GLY A 161 -34.04 2.05 28.50
CA GLY A 161 -33.64 3.11 29.42
C GLY A 161 -32.15 3.39 29.45
N GLU A 162 -31.81 4.57 28.95
CA GLU A 162 -30.91 5.55 29.56
C GLU A 162 -29.51 5.07 30.07
N ALA A 163 -28.47 5.66 29.68
CA ALA A 163 -27.97 6.97 30.08
C ALA A 163 -26.76 7.42 29.28
N LEU A 164 -26.85 8.64 28.87
CA LEU A 164 -25.76 9.56 28.57
C LEU A 164 -24.85 9.74 29.79
N ALA A 165 -23.64 10.15 29.48
CA ALA A 165 -22.85 11.18 30.14
C ALA A 165 -21.50 10.72 30.67
N GLU A 166 -20.57 11.62 30.36
CA GLU A 166 -19.31 11.94 31.02
C GLU A 166 -18.13 11.05 30.69
N LEU A 167 -17.10 11.63 30.01
CA LEU A 167 -16.09 12.58 30.51
C LEU A 167 -15.30 13.13 29.31
N LEU A 168 -15.27 14.37 29.19
CA LEU A 168 -14.11 15.31 29.24
C LEU A 168 -12.79 14.74 28.78
#